data_fb315f74ffc50b1879ba00ba5de1c1ec
#
_entry.id   fb315f74ffc50b1879ba00ba5de1c1ec
#
_cell.length_a   1.000
_cell.length_b   1.000
_cell.length_c   1.000
_cell.angle_alpha   90.00
_cell.angle_beta   90.00
_cell.angle_gamma   90.00
#
_symmetry.space_group_name_H-M   'P 1'
#
loop_
_entity.id
_entity.type
_entity.pdbx_description
1 polymer ?
#
loop_
_entity_poly.entity_id
_entity_poly.type
_entity_poly.pdbx_seq_one_letter_code
_entity_poly.pdbx_strand_id
1 'polypeptide(L)'
;MLHDVVREKDNLVYSITMNKYFDQFKPIEMISFYTYFASDPENVETIKKKIDEVFEDIKNKKFDQKIMVDQKTMLINEFKENLRSNKYWHTLMEYSDQHNQNLERFMNIEFIIKSITAHDISRLAKKYLDDKYFRDIQLTSE
;
A
#
# COMPACT_ATOMS: atom_id res chain seq x y z
N MET A 1 5.58 -9.14 2.41
CA MET A 1 6.53 -9.12 1.27
C MET A 1 7.74 -8.21 1.54
N LEU A 2 7.62 -6.87 1.57
CA LEU A 2 8.77 -5.99 1.84
C LEU A 2 9.44 -6.28 3.20
N HIS A 3 8.65 -6.38 4.26
CA HIS A 3 9.11 -6.73 5.59
C HIS A 3 9.86 -8.08 5.62
N ASP A 4 9.33 -9.09 4.94
CA ASP A 4 9.90 -10.44 4.92
C ASP A 4 11.25 -10.48 4.19
N VAL A 5 11.37 -9.69 3.11
CA VAL A 5 12.59 -9.64 2.30
C VAL A 5 13.71 -8.89 3.02
N VAL A 6 13.40 -7.74 3.64
CA VAL A 6 14.44 -6.84 4.17
C VAL A 6 14.77 -7.14 5.63
N ARG A 7 13.79 -7.56 6.43
CA ARG A 7 13.99 -7.84 7.85
C ARG A 7 14.20 -9.30 8.15
N GLU A 8 13.29 -10.18 7.72
CA GLU A 8 13.32 -11.57 8.15
C GLU A 8 14.40 -12.41 7.47
N LYS A 9 14.69 -12.15 6.18
CA LYS A 9 15.70 -12.91 5.45
C LYS A 9 17.12 -12.41 5.67
N ASP A 10 17.33 -11.11 5.66
CA ASP A 10 18.66 -10.53 5.59
C ASP A 10 19.05 -9.71 6.82
N ASN A 11 18.11 -9.46 7.73
CA ASN A 11 18.32 -8.71 8.98
C ASN A 11 19.05 -7.36 8.80
N LEU A 12 18.76 -6.68 7.68
CA LEU A 12 19.43 -5.44 7.27
C LEU A 12 18.86 -4.18 7.95
N VAL A 13 17.69 -4.29 8.56
CA VAL A 13 16.99 -3.15 9.17
C VAL A 13 16.59 -3.44 10.61
N TYR A 14 16.66 -2.43 11.46
CA TYR A 14 16.08 -2.46 12.80
C TYR A 14 14.55 -2.37 12.74
N SER A 15 14.04 -1.57 11.83
CA SER A 15 12.61 -1.42 11.56
C SER A 15 12.38 -1.01 10.12
N ILE A 16 11.27 -1.46 9.55
CA ILE A 16 10.79 -0.98 8.25
C ILE A 16 9.27 -0.81 8.32
N THR A 17 8.80 0.32 7.87
CA THR A 17 7.36 0.64 7.83
C THR A 17 7.03 1.28 6.50
N MET A 18 5.92 0.86 5.90
CA MET A 18 5.39 1.46 4.68
C MET A 18 4.02 2.06 4.96
N ASN A 19 3.89 3.36 4.78
CA ASN A 19 2.65 4.09 4.86
C ASN A 19 2.18 4.48 3.47
N LYS A 20 0.87 4.58 3.31
CA LYS A 20 0.24 5.08 2.08
C LYS A 20 -0.61 6.29 2.40
N TYR A 21 -0.60 7.24 1.51
CA TYR A 21 -1.52 8.37 1.48
C TYR A 21 -2.19 8.40 0.12
N PHE A 22 -3.50 8.52 0.11
CA PHE A 22 -4.28 8.60 -1.11
C PHE A 22 -5.16 9.84 -1.06
N ASP A 23 -4.89 10.78 -1.96
CA ASP A 23 -5.76 11.92 -2.22
C ASP A 23 -6.43 11.71 -3.59
N GLN A 24 -7.73 11.48 -3.55
CA GLN A 24 -8.53 11.27 -4.77
C GLN A 24 -9.21 12.55 -5.26
N PHE A 25 -8.92 13.70 -4.63
CA PHE A 25 -9.60 14.94 -4.93
C PHE A 25 -8.81 15.80 -5.88
N LYS A 26 -9.61 16.50 -6.69
CA LYS A 26 -9.05 17.48 -7.62
C LYS A 26 -8.33 18.63 -6.88
N PRO A 27 -7.35 19.26 -7.50
CA PRO A 27 -7.07 19.16 -8.93
C PRO A 27 -6.24 17.95 -9.38
N ILE A 28 -5.59 17.24 -8.46
CA ILE A 28 -4.67 16.14 -8.80
C ILE A 28 -4.97 14.95 -7.91
N GLU A 29 -5.39 13.82 -8.50
CA GLU A 29 -5.42 12.54 -7.81
C GLU A 29 -3.98 12.09 -7.54
N MET A 30 -3.64 11.88 -6.28
CA MET A 30 -2.30 11.52 -5.87
C MET A 30 -2.31 10.28 -4.96
N ILE A 31 -1.41 9.36 -5.22
CA ILE A 31 -1.07 8.30 -4.27
C ILE A 31 0.40 8.42 -3.91
N SER A 32 0.69 8.43 -2.61
CA SER A 32 2.04 8.47 -2.10
C SER A 32 2.32 7.27 -1.20
N PHE A 33 3.47 6.66 -1.40
CA PHE A 33 3.98 5.60 -0.55
C PHE A 33 5.23 6.11 0.16
N TYR A 34 5.26 5.99 1.47
CA TYR A 34 6.37 6.39 2.31
C TYR A 34 6.96 5.16 2.97
N THR A 35 8.16 4.77 2.59
CA THR A 35 8.88 3.69 3.24
C THR A 35 9.93 4.29 4.16
N TYR A 36 9.80 4.01 5.43
CA TYR A 36 10.75 4.42 6.47
C TYR A 36 11.48 3.20 6.98
N PHE A 37 12.78 3.29 7.08
CA PHE A 37 13.59 2.24 7.71
C PHE A 37 14.75 2.85 8.51
N ALA A 38 15.17 2.13 9.54
CA ALA A 38 16.37 2.42 10.30
C ALA A 38 17.35 1.26 10.13
N SER A 39 18.58 1.57 9.77
CA SER A 39 19.65 0.60 9.52
C SER A 39 21.02 1.21 9.76
N ASP A 40 22.05 0.38 9.77
CA ASP A 40 23.41 0.86 9.67
C ASP A 40 23.66 1.56 8.32
N PRO A 41 24.48 2.63 8.27
CA PRO A 41 24.72 3.39 7.05
C PRO A 41 25.21 2.54 5.87
N GLU A 42 26.01 1.52 6.13
CA GLU A 42 26.55 0.60 5.11
C GLU A 42 25.47 -0.24 4.41
N ASN A 43 24.33 -0.45 5.06
CA ASN A 43 23.23 -1.26 4.52
C ASN A 43 22.24 -0.48 3.65
N VAL A 44 22.25 0.85 3.70
CA VAL A 44 21.24 1.71 3.06
C VAL A 44 21.07 1.40 1.58
N GLU A 45 22.17 1.36 0.81
CA GLU A 45 22.10 1.11 -0.62
C GLU A 45 21.61 -0.33 -0.96
N THR A 46 21.95 -1.29 -0.12
CA THR A 46 21.47 -2.67 -0.27
C THR A 46 19.96 -2.74 -0.01
N ILE A 47 19.47 -2.03 1.01
CA ILE A 47 18.04 -1.96 1.34
C ILE A 47 17.25 -1.30 0.22
N LYS A 48 17.74 -0.18 -0.34
CA LYS A 48 17.11 0.50 -1.47
C LYS A 48 16.96 -0.45 -2.67
N LYS A 49 18.01 -1.15 -3.05
CA LYS A 49 17.96 -2.14 -4.14
C LYS A 49 16.92 -3.22 -3.91
N LYS A 50 16.81 -3.72 -2.68
CA LYS A 50 15.79 -4.71 -2.33
C LYS A 50 14.36 -4.16 -2.38
N ILE A 51 14.17 -2.90 -2.03
CA ILE A 51 12.88 -2.22 -2.17
C ILE A 51 12.50 -2.14 -3.66
N ASP A 52 13.45 -1.74 -4.50
CA ASP A 52 13.25 -1.66 -5.95
C ASP A 52 12.95 -3.04 -6.56
N GLU A 53 13.68 -4.09 -6.15
CA GLU A 53 13.40 -5.47 -6.57
C GLU A 53 11.98 -5.91 -6.21
N VAL A 54 11.52 -5.60 -5.00
CA VAL A 54 10.13 -5.91 -4.57
C VAL A 54 9.12 -5.16 -5.44
N PHE A 55 9.36 -3.90 -5.77
CA PHE A 55 8.47 -3.14 -6.66
C PHE A 55 8.46 -3.71 -8.07
N GLU A 56 9.61 -4.09 -8.61
CA GLU A 56 9.70 -4.75 -9.91
C GLU A 56 8.99 -6.12 -9.91
N ASP A 57 9.10 -6.88 -8.85
CA ASP A 57 8.37 -8.15 -8.70
C ASP A 57 6.85 -7.93 -8.70
N ILE A 58 6.37 -6.89 -8.04
CA ILE A 58 4.93 -6.52 -8.07
C ILE A 58 4.51 -6.09 -9.48
N LYS A 59 5.29 -5.24 -10.16
CA LYS A 59 5.03 -4.81 -11.54
C LYS A 59 4.97 -5.99 -12.50
N ASN A 60 5.75 -7.05 -12.25
CA ASN A 60 5.86 -8.23 -13.09
C ASN A 60 5.04 -9.43 -12.59
N LYS A 61 4.17 -9.25 -11.60
CA LYS A 61 3.31 -10.30 -10.99
C LYS A 61 4.10 -11.45 -10.34
N LYS A 62 5.35 -11.20 -9.95
CA LYS A 62 6.22 -12.18 -9.31
C LYS A 62 6.05 -12.13 -7.78
N PHE A 63 4.84 -12.32 -7.30
CA PHE A 63 4.54 -12.41 -5.88
C PHE A 63 3.66 -13.63 -5.59
N ASP A 64 3.76 -14.15 -4.39
CA ASP A 64 2.97 -15.30 -3.96
C ASP A 64 1.48 -14.94 -3.98
N GLN A 65 0.68 -15.72 -4.71
CA GLN A 65 -0.77 -15.57 -4.77
C GLN A 65 -1.42 -15.69 -3.38
N LYS A 66 -0.80 -16.44 -2.48
CA LYS A 66 -1.24 -16.54 -1.10
C LYS A 66 -1.26 -15.19 -0.41
N ILE A 67 -0.23 -14.35 -0.61
CA ILE A 67 -0.18 -12.99 -0.05
C ILE A 67 -1.40 -12.18 -0.49
N MET A 68 -1.79 -12.28 -1.75
CA MET A 68 -2.97 -11.57 -2.26
C MET A 68 -4.26 -12.11 -1.64
N VAL A 69 -4.40 -13.42 -1.47
CA VAL A 69 -5.56 -14.05 -0.84
C VAL A 69 -5.67 -13.62 0.63
N ASP A 70 -4.57 -13.68 1.37
CA ASP A 70 -4.51 -13.31 2.78
C ASP A 70 -4.86 -11.82 2.96
N GLN A 71 -4.32 -10.93 2.12
CA GLN A 71 -4.64 -9.50 2.15
C GLN A 71 -6.12 -9.21 1.81
N LYS A 72 -6.69 -9.89 0.82
CA LYS A 72 -8.12 -9.75 0.54
C LYS A 72 -8.98 -10.19 1.72
N THR A 73 -8.63 -11.30 2.35
CA THR A 73 -9.34 -11.81 3.52
C THR A 73 -9.28 -10.81 4.67
N MET A 74 -8.10 -10.26 4.93
CA MET A 74 -7.91 -9.24 5.96
C MET A 74 -8.75 -7.99 5.69
N LEU A 75 -8.72 -7.45 4.47
CA LEU A 75 -9.48 -6.25 4.09
C LEU A 75 -11.00 -6.48 4.17
N ILE A 76 -11.48 -7.67 3.80
CA ILE A 76 -12.90 -8.01 3.92
C ILE A 76 -13.33 -8.10 5.39
N ASN A 77 -12.51 -8.71 6.24
CA ASN A 77 -12.80 -8.80 7.66
C ASN A 77 -12.78 -7.41 8.33
N GLU A 78 -11.80 -6.57 8.01
CA GLU A 78 -11.75 -5.18 8.46
C GLU A 78 -12.99 -4.39 8.04
N PHE A 79 -13.40 -4.53 6.79
CA PHE A 79 -14.64 -3.90 6.30
C PHE A 79 -15.87 -4.35 7.09
N LYS A 80 -16.02 -5.66 7.34
CA LYS A 80 -17.14 -6.20 8.11
C LYS A 80 -17.16 -5.70 9.56
N GLU A 81 -16.00 -5.59 10.18
CA GLU A 81 -15.90 -5.00 11.53
C GLU A 81 -16.26 -3.51 11.53
N ASN A 82 -15.76 -2.77 10.52
CA ASN A 82 -16.06 -1.34 10.38
C ASN A 82 -17.56 -1.07 10.21
N LEU A 83 -18.30 -1.94 9.52
CA LEU A 83 -19.76 -1.81 9.37
C LEU A 83 -20.53 -1.87 10.71
N ARG A 84 -19.93 -2.39 11.78
CA ARG A 84 -20.51 -2.41 13.13
C ARG A 84 -20.30 -1.10 13.90
N SER A 85 -19.49 -0.19 13.36
CA SER A 85 -19.10 1.05 14.04
C SER A 85 -19.95 2.22 13.58
N ASN A 86 -20.65 2.88 14.51
CA ASN A 86 -21.37 4.12 14.22
C ASN A 86 -20.44 5.22 13.70
N LYS A 87 -19.20 5.28 14.21
CA LYS A 87 -18.18 6.22 13.74
C LYS A 87 -17.84 6.00 12.26
N TYR A 88 -17.74 4.75 11.85
CA TYR A 88 -17.48 4.42 10.44
C TYR A 88 -18.63 4.90 9.53
N TRP A 89 -19.87 4.65 9.93
CA TRP A 89 -21.04 5.11 9.17
C TRP A 89 -21.12 6.64 9.09
N HIS A 90 -20.84 7.33 10.18
CA HIS A 90 -20.80 8.78 10.18
C HIS A 90 -19.75 9.31 9.19
N THR A 91 -18.51 8.80 9.28
CA THR A 91 -17.43 9.18 8.36
C THR A 91 -17.77 8.86 6.91
N LEU A 92 -18.40 7.71 6.65
CA LEU A 92 -18.79 7.29 5.33
C LEU A 92 -19.87 8.19 4.71
N MET A 93 -20.88 8.55 5.50
CA MET A 93 -21.95 9.45 5.05
C MET A 93 -21.41 10.87 4.82
N GLU A 94 -20.59 11.38 5.72
CA GLU A 94 -19.92 12.67 5.57
C GLU A 94 -19.07 12.71 4.30
N TYR A 95 -18.27 11.68 4.09
CA TYR A 95 -17.46 11.55 2.88
C TYR A 95 -18.30 11.48 1.61
N SER A 96 -19.37 10.69 1.62
CA SER A 96 -20.30 10.55 0.50
C SER A 96 -20.95 11.89 0.13
N ASP A 97 -21.39 12.66 1.12
CA ASP A 97 -22.01 13.98 0.94
C ASP A 97 -21.00 15.02 0.41
N GLN A 98 -19.84 15.14 1.06
CA GLN A 98 -18.78 16.08 0.69
C GLN A 98 -18.28 15.89 -0.74
N HIS A 99 -18.26 14.65 -1.23
CA HIS A 99 -17.66 14.29 -2.51
C HIS A 99 -18.67 13.84 -3.55
N ASN A 100 -19.95 13.97 -3.26
CA ASN A 100 -21.04 13.55 -4.14
C ASN A 100 -20.88 12.11 -4.65
N GLN A 101 -20.50 11.20 -3.72
CA GLN A 101 -20.30 9.79 -4.01
C GLN A 101 -21.55 8.99 -3.66
N ASN A 102 -21.84 7.94 -4.46
CA ASN A 102 -22.95 7.04 -4.14
C ASN A 102 -22.54 6.06 -3.05
N LEU A 103 -23.34 5.98 -1.97
CA LEU A 103 -23.16 5.02 -0.87
C LEU A 103 -23.20 3.56 -1.33
N GLU A 104 -23.92 3.21 -2.39
CA GLU A 104 -23.94 1.85 -2.93
C GLU A 104 -22.55 1.34 -3.29
N ARG A 105 -21.66 2.21 -3.75
CA ARG A 105 -20.27 1.84 -4.05
C ARG A 105 -19.58 1.28 -2.83
N PHE A 106 -19.84 1.84 -1.67
CA PHE A 106 -19.23 1.41 -0.43
C PHE A 106 -19.85 0.08 0.07
N MET A 107 -21.11 -0.16 -0.19
CA MET A 107 -21.75 -1.45 0.15
C MET A 107 -21.21 -2.60 -0.70
N ASN A 108 -20.67 -2.32 -1.88
CA ASN A 108 -20.10 -3.30 -2.79
C ASN A 108 -18.59 -3.57 -2.57
N ILE A 109 -17.98 -3.04 -1.51
CA ILE A 109 -16.54 -3.16 -1.25
C ILE A 109 -16.09 -4.63 -1.21
N GLU A 110 -16.83 -5.53 -0.58
CA GLU A 110 -16.47 -6.94 -0.53
C GLU A 110 -16.38 -7.56 -1.93
N PHE A 111 -17.34 -7.25 -2.80
CA PHE A 111 -17.32 -7.70 -4.19
C PHE A 111 -16.14 -7.11 -4.95
N ILE A 112 -15.88 -5.81 -4.77
CA ILE A 112 -14.74 -5.12 -5.40
C ILE A 112 -13.42 -5.77 -4.97
N ILE A 113 -13.20 -6.00 -3.67
CA ILE A 113 -11.99 -6.63 -3.17
C ILE A 113 -11.81 -8.04 -3.77
N LYS A 114 -12.88 -8.84 -3.82
CA LYS A 114 -12.83 -10.18 -4.40
C LYS A 114 -12.46 -10.16 -5.88
N SER A 115 -12.94 -9.17 -6.64
CA SER A 115 -12.71 -9.06 -8.08
C SER A 115 -11.29 -8.61 -8.46
N ILE A 116 -10.52 -8.00 -7.57
CA ILE A 116 -9.16 -7.55 -7.83
C ILE A 116 -8.28 -8.73 -8.26
N THR A 117 -7.55 -8.59 -9.34
CA THR A 117 -6.63 -9.60 -9.87
C THR A 117 -5.17 -9.19 -9.73
N ALA A 118 -4.25 -10.14 -9.85
CA ALA A 118 -2.82 -9.84 -9.91
C ALA A 118 -2.48 -8.93 -11.11
N HIS A 119 -3.27 -8.99 -12.17
CA HIS A 119 -3.13 -8.09 -13.32
C HIS A 119 -3.45 -6.64 -12.96
N ASP A 120 -4.51 -6.41 -12.18
CA ASP A 120 -4.90 -5.07 -11.73
C ASP A 120 -3.84 -4.46 -10.84
N ILE A 121 -3.29 -5.25 -9.90
CA ILE A 121 -2.20 -4.82 -9.03
C ILE A 121 -0.97 -4.45 -9.87
N SER A 122 -0.55 -5.31 -10.80
CA SER A 122 0.59 -5.04 -11.67
C SER A 122 0.39 -3.79 -12.53
N ARG A 123 -0.80 -3.60 -13.09
CA ARG A 123 -1.16 -2.43 -13.89
C ARG A 123 -1.07 -1.14 -13.09
N LEU A 124 -1.58 -1.13 -11.88
CA LEU A 124 -1.50 0.02 -10.98
C LEU A 124 -0.06 0.27 -10.52
N ALA A 125 0.69 -0.78 -10.19
CA ALA A 125 2.09 -0.66 -9.82
C ALA A 125 2.92 -0.02 -10.95
N LYS A 126 2.74 -0.45 -12.18
CA LYS A 126 3.40 0.18 -13.35
C LYS A 126 3.03 1.64 -13.54
N LYS A 127 1.81 2.02 -13.20
CA LYS A 127 1.35 3.41 -13.33
C LYS A 127 1.91 4.32 -12.24
N TYR A 128 1.99 3.84 -10.99
CA TYR A 128 2.24 4.69 -9.83
C TYR A 128 3.62 4.49 -9.19
N LEU A 129 4.29 3.37 -9.43
CA LEU A 129 5.65 3.11 -8.96
C LEU A 129 6.68 3.36 -10.08
N ASP A 130 6.66 4.56 -10.66
CA ASP A 130 7.59 5.00 -11.69
C ASP A 130 8.75 5.76 -11.03
N ASP A 131 9.97 5.39 -11.34
CA ASP A 131 11.21 5.90 -10.72
C ASP A 131 11.33 7.43 -10.76
N LYS A 132 10.76 8.06 -11.79
CA LYS A 132 10.73 9.54 -11.90
C LYS A 132 10.05 10.25 -10.74
N TYR A 133 9.20 9.55 -9.99
CA TYR A 133 8.49 10.10 -8.83
C TYR A 133 9.14 9.76 -7.50
N PHE A 134 10.19 8.93 -7.50
CA PHE A 134 10.90 8.59 -6.28
C PHE A 134 11.67 9.79 -5.71
N ARG A 135 11.65 9.89 -4.41
CA ARG A 135 12.43 10.85 -3.63
C ARG A 135 13.04 10.13 -2.44
N ASP A 136 14.30 10.33 -2.27
CA ASP A 136 15.13 9.72 -1.23
C ASP A 136 15.56 10.79 -0.24
N ILE A 137 15.35 10.53 1.05
CA ILE A 137 15.78 11.41 2.14
C ILE A 137 16.52 10.55 3.15
N GLN A 138 17.77 10.83 3.38
CA GLN A 138 18.60 10.13 4.34
C GLN A 138 18.99 11.07 5.48
N LEU A 139 18.78 10.63 6.72
CA LEU A 139 19.25 11.28 7.92
C LEU A 139 20.37 10.43 8.52
N THR A 140 21.53 11.02 8.71
CA THR A 140 22.69 10.39 9.37
C THR A 140 22.99 11.15 10.65
N SER A 141 23.40 10.42 11.72
CA SER A 141 24.05 11.05 12.85
C SER A 141 25.43 11.55 12.41
N GLU A 142 25.78 12.76 12.76
CA GLU A 142 27.16 13.28 12.68
C GLU A 142 28.09 12.49 13.61
#